data_3ca2d1b9bc81de5c2bb912f003c97acf
#
_entry.id   3ca2d1b9bc81de5c2bb912f003c97acf
#
_cell.length_a   1.000
_cell.length_b   1.000
_cell.length_c   1.000
_cell.angle_alpha   90.00
_cell.angle_beta   90.00
_cell.angle_gamma   90.00
#
_symmetry.space_group_name_H-M   'P 1'
#
loop_
_entity.id
_entity.type
_entity.pdbx_description
1 polymer ?
#
loop_
_entity_poly.entity_id
_entity_poly.type
_entity_poly.pdbx_seq_one_letter_code
_entity_poly.pdbx_strand_id
1 'polypeptide(L)'
;MKKVLTLTALSTLLLSTSAMAAGFHLREQSAAAQGNAFAGATAGAENGSYAYYNAAGLTRQKGLQVNLGATYIAPRATAKNVMSENGTRGADVENVVHAAVSPNGTVSYQLNDRAFAAIAVNSPFGMITKYDRDWIGSDHGITSDLKSGTITPMFAYKATDKLSLGAGVQMQYVWAHLTSSHNYSRTGLVTENGNDFDMGYQLGAMYEFSDATRVGVGYRSKIDHKLKGKMKSSGSALITSDNPDYAGAGMQANALMNQKISAKLTTPAMLSMGVYHDINEKWAVMAEYQRVFWSSFQNLTFVGDRLNKPTGNIAQVKENWRDTNFYSIGTSYMLDNQWKLRLGLAYDQSAVRYAHRTPRIPDSDRIWYSMGLGYQYNENLSFDMGYTYIKAHSAKMNSAVTKNEGSHVSADYSNSVKVFAFSVNYAF
;
A
#
# COMPACT_ATOMS: atom_id res chain seq x y z
N MET A 1 25.22 -5.44 -17.02
CA MET A 1 24.81 -6.67 -16.35
C MET A 1 24.30 -6.47 -14.93
N LYS A 2 24.95 -5.74 -14.01
CA LYS A 2 24.47 -5.54 -12.60
C LYS A 2 23.07 -4.90 -12.49
N LYS A 3 22.75 -3.90 -13.31
CA LYS A 3 21.39 -3.27 -13.31
C LYS A 3 20.28 -4.21 -13.82
N VAL A 4 20.59 -5.15 -14.70
CA VAL A 4 19.61 -6.11 -15.25
C VAL A 4 19.27 -7.18 -14.22
N LEU A 5 20.26 -7.68 -13.46
CA LEU A 5 20.02 -8.67 -12.40
C LEU A 5 19.17 -8.10 -11.25
N THR A 6 19.41 -6.83 -10.86
CA THR A 6 18.63 -6.18 -9.80
C THR A 6 17.17 -5.96 -10.24
N LEU A 7 16.94 -5.54 -11.49
CA LEU A 7 15.59 -5.38 -12.04
C LEU A 7 14.86 -6.71 -12.17
N THR A 8 15.54 -7.79 -12.55
CA THR A 8 14.93 -9.11 -12.72
C THR A 8 14.55 -9.73 -11.37
N ALA A 9 15.38 -9.56 -10.34
CA ALA A 9 15.07 -10.01 -8.98
C ALA A 9 13.91 -9.22 -8.36
N LEU A 10 13.81 -7.90 -8.60
CA LEU A 10 12.68 -7.10 -8.12
C LEU A 10 11.39 -7.40 -8.90
N SER A 11 11.46 -7.70 -10.19
CA SER A 11 10.27 -7.99 -11.00
C SER A 11 9.61 -9.33 -10.63
N THR A 12 10.36 -10.31 -10.14
CA THR A 12 9.81 -11.57 -9.61
C THR A 12 9.12 -11.41 -8.26
N LEU A 13 9.41 -10.34 -7.50
CA LEU A 13 8.74 -9.99 -6.25
C LEU A 13 7.37 -9.31 -6.46
N LEU A 14 7.04 -8.90 -7.68
CA LEU A 14 5.75 -8.28 -8.03
C LEU A 14 4.58 -9.29 -8.16
N LEU A 15 4.71 -10.49 -7.60
CA LEU A 15 3.59 -11.45 -7.52
C LEU A 15 2.48 -10.97 -6.57
N SER A 16 2.71 -9.89 -5.83
CA SER A 16 1.74 -9.27 -4.95
C SER A 16 0.77 -8.38 -5.72
N THR A 17 -0.47 -8.67 -5.61
CA THR A 17 -1.57 -7.83 -6.08
C THR A 17 -2.50 -7.51 -4.93
N SER A 18 -2.67 -6.32 -4.65
CA SER A 18 -3.73 -5.46 -4.18
C SER A 18 -4.59 -5.79 -2.99
N ALA A 19 -4.54 -4.89 -2.04
CA ALA A 19 -5.61 -4.65 -1.09
C ALA A 19 -5.88 -3.14 -1.00
N MET A 20 -7.09 -2.75 -0.71
CA MET A 20 -7.39 -1.36 -0.37
C MET A 20 -7.10 -1.16 1.12
N ALA A 21 -5.90 -0.73 1.45
CA ALA A 21 -5.57 -0.09 2.71
C ALA A 21 -5.73 1.44 2.56
N ALA A 22 -5.53 2.26 3.59
CA ALA A 22 -5.69 3.72 3.48
C ALA A 22 -4.93 4.27 2.26
N GLY A 23 -5.67 4.68 1.24
CA GLY A 23 -5.13 4.94 -0.08
C GLY A 23 -4.68 3.64 -0.77
N PHE A 24 -3.37 3.49 -1.02
CA PHE A 24 -2.74 2.27 -1.57
C PHE A 24 -1.55 1.77 -0.72
N HIS A 25 -1.46 2.17 0.55
CA HIS A 25 -0.46 1.67 1.49
C HIS A 25 -0.87 0.30 2.04
N LEU A 26 0.05 -0.67 2.02
CA LEU A 26 -0.09 -2.01 2.60
C LEU A 26 0.70 -2.07 3.91
N ARG A 27 -0.03 -2.12 5.03
CA ARG A 27 0.55 -2.21 6.38
C ARG A 27 1.00 -3.63 6.72
N GLU A 28 0.47 -4.62 6.03
CA GLU A 28 0.51 -6.05 6.30
C GLU A 28 1.88 -6.67 5.95
N GLN A 29 2.93 -6.22 6.67
CA GLN A 29 4.33 -6.63 6.47
C GLN A 29 4.86 -7.55 7.59
N SER A 30 4.00 -7.98 8.54
CA SER A 30 4.34 -8.88 9.64
C SER A 30 3.11 -9.65 10.10
N ALA A 31 3.14 -10.98 10.10
CA ALA A 31 2.04 -11.82 10.56
C ALA A 31 1.83 -11.69 12.08
N ALA A 32 2.92 -11.62 12.85
CA ALA A 32 2.85 -11.42 14.30
C ALA A 32 2.22 -10.07 14.67
N ALA A 33 2.70 -8.97 14.06
CA ALA A 33 2.14 -7.63 14.30
C ALA A 33 0.69 -7.51 13.85
N GLN A 34 0.30 -8.19 12.76
CA GLN A 34 -1.09 -8.22 12.30
C GLN A 34 -2.03 -8.80 13.34
N GLY A 35 -1.60 -9.82 14.09
CA GLY A 35 -2.40 -10.42 15.16
C GLY A 35 -2.83 -9.43 16.25
N ASN A 36 -2.04 -8.38 16.49
CA ASN A 36 -2.32 -7.27 17.40
C ASN A 36 -2.87 -6.02 16.70
N ALA A 37 -3.37 -6.12 15.48
CA ALA A 37 -3.73 -4.96 14.66
C ALA A 37 -2.59 -3.92 14.56
N PHE A 38 -1.34 -4.38 14.51
CA PHE A 38 -0.11 -3.58 14.50
C PHE A 38 0.12 -2.71 15.74
N ALA A 39 -0.61 -2.94 16.83
CA ALA A 39 -0.33 -2.28 18.11
C ALA A 39 1.08 -2.62 18.57
N GLY A 40 1.87 -1.61 18.93
CA GLY A 40 3.25 -1.77 19.34
C GLY A 40 4.19 -2.25 18.23
N ALA A 41 3.83 -2.16 16.96
CA ALA A 41 4.67 -2.62 15.86
C ALA A 41 6.04 -1.92 15.83
N THR A 42 6.11 -0.66 16.28
CA THR A 42 7.33 0.13 16.36
C THR A 42 8.21 -0.20 17.58
N ALA A 43 7.63 -0.81 18.63
CA ALA A 43 8.31 -1.15 19.88
C ALA A 43 8.41 -2.66 20.17
N GLY A 44 7.60 -3.50 19.51
CA GLY A 44 7.47 -4.93 19.80
C GLY A 44 8.72 -5.74 19.57
N ALA A 45 9.31 -5.60 18.38
CA ALA A 45 10.55 -6.27 17.97
C ALA A 45 10.58 -7.79 18.27
N GLU A 46 9.43 -8.49 18.12
CA GLU A 46 9.31 -9.93 18.44
C GLU A 46 10.13 -10.80 17.49
N ASN A 47 10.24 -10.41 16.22
CA ASN A 47 11.04 -11.08 15.19
C ASN A 47 11.51 -10.07 14.12
N GLY A 48 12.27 -10.54 13.13
CA GLY A 48 12.88 -9.70 12.09
C GLY A 48 11.89 -8.88 11.25
N SER A 49 10.62 -9.30 11.12
CA SER A 49 9.63 -8.57 10.33
C SER A 49 9.26 -7.19 10.92
N TYR A 50 9.45 -7.00 12.23
CA TYR A 50 9.22 -5.71 12.90
C TYR A 50 10.19 -4.62 12.46
N ALA A 51 11.34 -4.99 11.86
CA ALA A 51 12.31 -4.02 11.32
C ALA A 51 11.72 -3.14 10.20
N TYR A 52 10.65 -3.59 9.54
CA TYR A 52 9.90 -2.76 8.60
C TYR A 52 9.35 -1.49 9.27
N TYR A 53 8.84 -1.59 10.50
CA TYR A 53 8.25 -0.48 11.25
C TYR A 53 9.30 0.33 12.00
N ASN A 54 10.34 -0.35 12.53
CA ASN A 54 11.45 0.28 13.27
C ASN A 54 12.73 -0.55 13.16
N ALA A 55 13.70 -0.06 12.41
CA ALA A 55 15.00 -0.73 12.25
C ALA A 55 15.78 -0.89 13.56
N ALA A 56 15.55 -0.02 14.57
CA ALA A 56 16.19 -0.14 15.88
C ALA A 56 15.80 -1.44 16.61
N GLY A 57 14.63 -2.04 16.30
CA GLY A 57 14.19 -3.32 16.84
C GLY A 57 15.12 -4.51 16.50
N LEU A 58 15.97 -4.37 15.48
CA LEU A 58 16.97 -5.38 15.12
C LEU A 58 17.95 -5.68 16.26
N THR A 59 18.18 -4.73 17.18
CA THR A 59 19.08 -4.94 18.33
C THR A 59 18.57 -5.99 19.32
N ARG A 60 17.31 -6.43 19.18
CA ARG A 60 16.72 -7.53 19.95
C ARG A 60 16.79 -8.88 19.23
N GLN A 61 17.27 -8.92 17.98
CA GLN A 61 17.38 -10.12 17.15
C GLN A 61 18.79 -10.72 17.29
N LYS A 62 18.97 -11.67 18.20
CA LYS A 62 20.28 -12.31 18.47
C LYS A 62 20.64 -13.31 17.39
N GLY A 63 21.94 -13.42 17.09
CA GLY A 63 22.48 -14.40 16.15
C GLY A 63 22.08 -14.12 14.70
N LEU A 64 21.98 -15.17 13.91
CA LEU A 64 21.41 -15.15 12.56
C LEU A 64 19.93 -15.52 12.63
N GLN A 65 19.07 -14.67 12.11
CA GLN A 65 17.63 -14.95 12.05
C GLN A 65 17.06 -14.74 10.66
N VAL A 66 16.13 -15.59 10.29
CA VAL A 66 15.38 -15.55 9.03
C VAL A 66 13.89 -15.53 9.35
N ASN A 67 13.20 -14.51 8.89
CA ASN A 67 11.74 -14.45 8.88
C ASN A 67 11.25 -14.45 7.43
N LEU A 68 10.32 -15.34 7.10
CA LEU A 68 9.65 -15.39 5.81
C LEU A 68 8.15 -15.42 6.03
N GLY A 69 7.43 -14.55 5.35
CA GLY A 69 5.99 -14.43 5.50
C GLY A 69 5.27 -14.10 4.20
N ALA A 70 3.98 -14.35 4.22
CA ALA A 70 3.07 -13.93 3.18
C ALA A 70 1.71 -13.55 3.77
N THR A 71 1.11 -12.51 3.23
CA THR A 71 -0.22 -12.04 3.63
C THR A 71 -1.17 -12.15 2.44
N TYR A 72 -2.23 -12.93 2.59
CA TYR A 72 -3.33 -13.00 1.64
C TYR A 72 -4.39 -11.96 2.03
N ILE A 73 -4.67 -11.06 1.12
CA ILE A 73 -5.58 -9.94 1.31
C ILE A 73 -6.76 -10.13 0.38
N ALA A 74 -7.96 -10.30 0.93
CA ALA A 74 -9.19 -10.56 0.20
C ALA A 74 -10.19 -9.41 0.42
N PRO A 75 -10.08 -8.33 -0.38
CA PRO A 75 -10.99 -7.20 -0.31
C PRO A 75 -12.31 -7.50 -1.00
N ARG A 76 -13.36 -6.81 -0.57
CA ARG A 76 -14.64 -6.70 -1.26
C ARG A 76 -15.08 -5.25 -1.27
N ALA A 77 -15.35 -4.71 -2.44
CA ALA A 77 -15.89 -3.37 -2.63
C ALA A 77 -17.06 -3.43 -3.62
N THR A 78 -18.25 -3.10 -3.17
CA THR A 78 -19.46 -3.04 -3.99
C THR A 78 -19.74 -1.59 -4.36
N ALA A 79 -20.19 -1.34 -5.60
CA ALA A 79 -20.73 -0.05 -6.03
C ALA A 79 -22.22 -0.21 -6.32
N LYS A 80 -23.06 0.49 -5.57
CA LYS A 80 -24.52 0.47 -5.70
C LYS A 80 -25.05 1.85 -6.06
N ASN A 81 -26.32 1.88 -6.49
CA ASN A 81 -27.00 3.13 -6.89
C ASN A 81 -26.19 3.92 -7.92
N VAL A 82 -25.61 3.21 -8.87
CA VAL A 82 -24.77 3.84 -9.91
C VAL A 82 -25.66 4.66 -10.84
N MET A 83 -25.38 5.96 -10.97
CA MET A 83 -26.18 6.91 -11.74
C MET A 83 -25.29 7.79 -12.60
N SER A 84 -25.71 8.08 -13.83
CA SER A 84 -25.11 9.10 -14.69
C SER A 84 -25.71 10.49 -14.45
N GLU A 85 -25.11 11.52 -15.06
CA GLU A 85 -25.54 12.92 -14.96
C GLU A 85 -27.02 13.14 -15.34
N ASN A 86 -27.47 12.49 -16.41
CA ASN A 86 -28.84 12.59 -16.92
C ASN A 86 -29.82 11.64 -16.21
N GLY A 87 -29.46 11.12 -15.05
CA GLY A 87 -30.32 10.24 -14.24
C GLY A 87 -30.44 8.80 -14.76
N THR A 88 -29.69 8.42 -15.80
CA THR A 88 -29.66 7.01 -16.24
C THR A 88 -29.01 6.14 -15.18
N ARG A 89 -29.72 5.10 -14.74
CA ARG A 89 -29.19 4.12 -13.80
C ARG A 89 -28.27 3.14 -14.51
N GLY A 90 -27.03 3.01 -14.00
CA GLY A 90 -26.11 1.95 -14.35
C GLY A 90 -26.34 0.67 -13.54
N ALA A 91 -25.74 -0.43 -13.97
CA ALA A 91 -25.73 -1.66 -13.20
C ALA A 91 -24.94 -1.49 -11.89
N ASP A 92 -25.42 -2.09 -10.81
CA ASP A 92 -24.66 -2.23 -9.58
C ASP A 92 -23.47 -3.17 -9.83
N VAL A 93 -22.31 -2.91 -9.21
CA VAL A 93 -21.11 -3.73 -9.34
C VAL A 93 -20.85 -4.46 -8.02
N GLU A 94 -20.87 -5.79 -8.07
CA GLU A 94 -20.78 -6.63 -6.86
C GLU A 94 -19.38 -6.66 -6.24
N ASN A 95 -18.33 -6.55 -7.04
CA ASN A 95 -16.98 -6.45 -6.52
C ASN A 95 -16.04 -5.78 -7.54
N VAL A 96 -15.50 -4.62 -7.16
CA VAL A 96 -14.55 -3.85 -7.99
C VAL A 96 -13.09 -4.07 -7.61
N VAL A 97 -12.80 -4.97 -6.65
CA VAL A 97 -11.46 -5.22 -6.11
C VAL A 97 -11.12 -6.71 -6.17
N HIS A 98 -9.83 -7.04 -6.19
CA HIS A 98 -9.38 -8.42 -6.32
C HIS A 98 -8.45 -8.82 -5.17
N ALA A 99 -8.42 -10.11 -4.86
CA ALA A 99 -7.55 -10.67 -3.83
C ALA A 99 -6.09 -10.64 -4.25
N ALA A 100 -5.20 -10.61 -3.25
CA ALA A 100 -3.77 -10.46 -3.43
C ALA A 100 -2.94 -11.19 -2.39
N VAL A 101 -1.68 -11.50 -2.75
CA VAL A 101 -0.67 -11.97 -1.82
C VAL A 101 0.45 -10.94 -1.72
N SER A 102 0.77 -10.50 -0.50
CA SER A 102 1.91 -9.62 -0.20
C SER A 102 3.01 -10.46 0.48
N PRO A 103 4.09 -10.83 -0.21
CA PRO A 103 5.22 -11.50 0.41
C PRO A 103 6.05 -10.52 1.22
N ASN A 104 6.64 -11.00 2.29
CA ASN A 104 7.64 -10.30 3.08
C ASN A 104 8.71 -11.25 3.58
N GLY A 105 9.90 -10.71 3.89
CA GLY A 105 10.97 -11.50 4.46
C GLY A 105 12.07 -10.61 5.01
N THR A 106 12.75 -11.11 6.03
CA THR A 106 13.89 -10.42 6.64
C THR A 106 14.95 -11.46 7.02
N VAL A 107 16.18 -11.14 6.68
CA VAL A 107 17.37 -11.83 7.21
C VAL A 107 18.13 -10.84 8.06
N SER A 108 18.35 -11.15 9.32
CA SER A 108 19.10 -10.31 10.24
C SER A 108 20.27 -11.06 10.86
N TYR A 109 21.36 -10.36 11.12
CA TYR A 109 22.57 -10.90 11.70
C TYR A 109 23.14 -9.97 12.76
N GLN A 110 23.46 -10.55 13.92
CA GLN A 110 24.17 -9.89 15.00
C GLN A 110 25.66 -9.86 14.68
N LEU A 111 26.22 -8.68 14.37
CA LEU A 111 27.64 -8.53 14.05
C LEU A 111 28.52 -8.58 15.32
N ASN A 112 28.01 -8.02 16.40
CA ASN A 112 28.57 -8.08 17.76
C ASN A 112 27.50 -7.69 18.78
N ASP A 113 27.84 -7.55 20.06
CA ASP A 113 26.88 -7.28 21.15
C ASP A 113 26.11 -5.96 20.99
N ARG A 114 26.58 -5.03 20.15
CA ARG A 114 25.97 -3.71 19.93
C ARG A 114 25.53 -3.45 18.50
N ALA A 115 26.06 -4.16 17.51
CA ALA A 115 25.84 -3.88 16.09
C ALA A 115 25.09 -5.03 15.40
N PHE A 116 24.11 -4.67 14.60
CA PHE A 116 23.21 -5.58 13.89
C PHE A 116 22.99 -5.10 12.46
N ALA A 117 22.90 -6.04 11.52
CA ALA A 117 22.58 -5.77 10.13
C ALA A 117 21.42 -6.61 9.68
N ALA A 118 20.65 -6.13 8.71
CA ALA A 118 19.57 -6.90 8.11
C ALA A 118 19.33 -6.48 6.65
N ILE A 119 18.67 -7.37 5.92
CA ILE A 119 18.04 -7.07 4.63
C ILE A 119 16.59 -7.52 4.73
N ALA A 120 15.67 -6.60 4.45
CA ALA A 120 14.24 -6.90 4.37
C ALA A 120 13.73 -6.74 2.93
N VAL A 121 12.74 -7.56 2.59
CA VAL A 121 11.96 -7.49 1.35
C VAL A 121 10.50 -7.32 1.71
N ASN A 122 9.85 -6.31 1.13
CA ASN A 122 8.49 -5.92 1.44
C ASN A 122 7.73 -5.44 0.21
N SER A 123 6.39 -5.47 0.27
CA SER A 123 5.49 -4.88 -0.72
C SER A 123 4.62 -3.81 -0.07
N PRO A 124 5.15 -2.59 0.20
CA PRO A 124 4.47 -1.61 1.05
C PRO A 124 3.33 -0.85 0.37
N PHE A 125 3.21 -0.91 -0.96
CA PHE A 125 2.16 -0.21 -1.70
C PHE A 125 1.60 -1.09 -2.80
N GLY A 126 0.27 -1.09 -2.92
CA GLY A 126 -0.41 -1.82 -3.97
C GLY A 126 -1.91 -1.62 -3.94
N MET A 127 -2.54 -1.72 -5.10
CA MET A 127 -3.98 -1.75 -5.23
C MET A 127 -4.40 -2.33 -6.60
N ILE A 128 -5.56 -2.99 -6.65
CA ILE A 128 -6.25 -3.31 -7.90
C ILE A 128 -7.73 -2.95 -7.77
N THR A 129 -8.21 -2.12 -8.67
CA THR A 129 -9.63 -1.96 -8.95
C THR A 129 -9.89 -2.35 -10.38
N LYS A 130 -11.00 -3.04 -10.63
CA LYS A 130 -11.40 -3.48 -11.97
C LYS A 130 -12.91 -3.48 -12.08
N TYR A 131 -13.40 -2.67 -12.99
CA TYR A 131 -14.80 -2.58 -13.41
C TYR A 131 -14.99 -3.30 -14.73
N ASP A 132 -16.22 -3.62 -15.07
CA ASP A 132 -16.57 -4.08 -16.40
C ASP A 132 -16.32 -2.97 -17.42
N ARG A 133 -15.98 -3.35 -18.65
CA ARG A 133 -15.59 -2.39 -19.68
C ARG A 133 -16.70 -1.41 -20.04
N ASP A 134 -17.93 -1.84 -19.95
CA ASP A 134 -19.15 -1.14 -20.34
C ASP A 134 -19.87 -0.46 -19.18
N TRP A 135 -19.29 -0.50 -17.95
CA TRP A 135 -19.88 0.19 -16.83
C TRP A 135 -19.96 1.70 -17.09
N ILE A 136 -20.97 2.37 -16.52
CA ILE A 136 -21.37 3.73 -16.87
C ILE A 136 -20.31 4.80 -16.61
N GLY A 137 -19.34 4.57 -15.73
CA GLY A 137 -18.21 5.46 -15.42
C GLY A 137 -16.86 4.96 -15.99
N SER A 138 -16.88 4.17 -17.07
CA SER A 138 -15.67 3.57 -17.65
C SER A 138 -14.63 4.59 -18.13
N ASP A 139 -15.01 5.81 -18.41
CA ASP A 139 -14.13 6.93 -18.74
C ASP A 139 -13.31 7.43 -17.53
N HIS A 140 -13.81 7.28 -16.30
CA HIS A 140 -13.05 7.54 -15.07
C HIS A 140 -12.07 6.42 -14.74
N GLY A 141 -12.37 5.19 -15.10
CA GLY A 141 -11.48 4.05 -14.91
C GLY A 141 -12.17 2.71 -15.12
N ILE A 142 -11.44 1.79 -15.73
CA ILE A 142 -11.80 0.38 -15.87
C ILE A 142 -10.90 -0.44 -14.99
N THR A 143 -9.58 -0.33 -15.18
CA THR A 143 -8.58 -1.01 -14.37
C THR A 143 -7.62 0.00 -13.74
N SER A 144 -7.28 -0.21 -12.49
CA SER A 144 -6.14 0.43 -11.83
C SER A 144 -5.37 -0.64 -11.10
N ASP A 145 -4.15 -0.94 -11.53
CA ASP A 145 -3.26 -1.92 -10.91
C ASP A 145 -1.94 -1.23 -10.59
N LEU A 146 -1.64 -1.11 -9.30
CA LEU A 146 -0.41 -0.55 -8.76
C LEU A 146 0.27 -1.61 -7.91
N LYS A 147 1.56 -1.79 -8.09
CA LYS A 147 2.39 -2.74 -7.34
C LYS A 147 3.71 -2.11 -6.95
N SER A 148 4.19 -2.41 -5.76
CA SER A 148 5.54 -2.04 -5.35
C SER A 148 6.28 -3.21 -4.73
N GLY A 149 7.60 -3.21 -4.90
CA GLY A 149 8.53 -4.08 -4.18
C GLY A 149 9.66 -3.24 -3.63
N THR A 150 10.05 -3.50 -2.39
CA THR A 150 11.11 -2.74 -1.71
C THR A 150 12.12 -3.70 -1.10
N ILE A 151 13.41 -3.48 -1.36
CA ILE A 151 14.52 -4.10 -0.64
C ILE A 151 15.12 -3.05 0.26
N THR A 152 15.29 -3.37 1.54
CA THR A 152 15.81 -2.44 2.55
C THR A 152 16.98 -3.07 3.29
N PRO A 153 18.24 -2.82 2.89
CA PRO A 153 19.40 -3.03 3.76
C PRO A 153 19.32 -2.08 4.95
N MET A 154 19.58 -2.62 6.15
CA MET A 154 19.43 -1.93 7.43
C MET A 154 20.63 -2.20 8.33
N PHE A 155 20.89 -1.23 9.19
CA PHE A 155 21.85 -1.33 10.28
C PHE A 155 21.22 -0.80 11.56
N ALA A 156 21.49 -1.47 12.70
CA ALA A 156 21.07 -1.02 14.00
C ALA A 156 22.20 -1.10 15.01
N TYR A 157 22.18 -0.20 15.99
CA TYR A 157 23.22 -0.07 16.99
C TYR A 157 22.66 0.22 18.38
N LYS A 158 23.10 -0.54 19.39
CA LYS A 158 22.85 -0.22 20.80
C LYS A 158 23.76 0.92 21.23
N ALA A 159 23.24 2.14 21.19
CA ALA A 159 24.00 3.34 21.59
C ALA A 159 24.29 3.33 23.11
N THR A 160 23.33 2.84 23.90
CA THR A 160 23.47 2.55 25.33
C THR A 160 22.75 1.23 25.63
N ASP A 161 22.79 0.76 26.88
CA ASP A 161 22.05 -0.45 27.27
C ASP A 161 20.53 -0.29 27.14
N LYS A 162 20.03 0.97 27.12
CA LYS A 162 18.60 1.30 27.00
C LYS A 162 18.21 1.89 25.67
N LEU A 163 19.14 2.48 24.90
CA LEU A 163 18.85 3.17 23.66
C LEU A 163 19.42 2.42 22.45
N SER A 164 18.54 2.04 21.56
CA SER A 164 18.88 1.47 20.26
C SER A 164 18.50 2.44 19.14
N LEU A 165 19.35 2.57 18.13
CA LEU A 165 19.14 3.36 16.93
C LEU A 165 19.22 2.46 15.71
N GLY A 166 18.49 2.79 14.66
CA GLY A 166 18.50 2.02 13.42
C GLY A 166 18.31 2.91 12.20
N ALA A 167 18.87 2.50 11.09
CA ALA A 167 18.72 3.16 9.81
C ALA A 167 18.70 2.14 8.67
N GLY A 168 18.06 2.50 7.54
CA GLY A 168 18.03 1.67 6.34
C GLY A 168 17.82 2.50 5.08
N VAL A 169 18.24 1.95 3.94
CA VAL A 169 18.02 2.52 2.62
C VAL A 169 16.90 1.74 1.94
N GLN A 170 15.81 2.41 1.59
CA GLN A 170 14.69 1.83 0.86
C GLN A 170 14.97 1.87 -0.64
N MET A 171 15.11 0.72 -1.26
CA MET A 171 15.29 0.56 -2.72
C MET A 171 13.95 0.08 -3.28
N GLN A 172 13.13 1.00 -3.81
CA GLN A 172 11.75 0.72 -4.18
C GLN A 172 11.55 0.73 -5.69
N TYR A 173 10.90 -0.32 -6.20
CA TYR A 173 10.38 -0.40 -7.55
C TYR A 173 8.86 -0.29 -7.52
N VAL A 174 8.31 0.53 -8.39
CA VAL A 174 6.87 0.72 -8.58
C VAL A 174 6.50 0.46 -10.02
N TRP A 175 5.38 -0.24 -10.21
CA TRP A 175 4.76 -0.50 -11.50
C TRP A 175 3.27 -0.15 -11.43
N ALA A 176 2.76 0.50 -12.49
CA ALA A 176 1.37 0.88 -12.61
C ALA A 176 0.81 0.53 -13.98
N HIS A 177 -0.45 0.07 -14.00
CA HIS A 177 -1.25 -0.17 -15.18
C HIS A 177 -2.65 0.39 -14.98
N LEU A 178 -3.03 1.36 -15.79
CA LEU A 178 -4.34 2.00 -15.74
C LEU A 178 -5.04 1.84 -17.08
N THR A 179 -6.36 1.64 -17.03
CA THR A 179 -7.20 1.66 -18.22
C THR A 179 -8.45 2.47 -18.00
N SER A 180 -8.96 3.10 -19.05
CA SER A 180 -10.24 3.78 -19.10
C SER A 180 -10.81 3.73 -20.52
N SER A 181 -12.10 4.00 -20.69
CA SER A 181 -12.63 4.31 -22.00
C SER A 181 -12.33 5.76 -22.37
N HIS A 182 -12.52 6.11 -23.66
CA HIS A 182 -12.47 7.50 -24.08
C HIS A 182 -13.66 8.29 -23.50
N ASN A 183 -13.42 9.56 -23.13
CA ASN A 183 -14.45 10.43 -22.54
C ASN A 183 -15.70 10.62 -23.42
N TYR A 184 -15.55 10.51 -24.75
CA TYR A 184 -16.64 10.75 -25.71
C TYR A 184 -17.10 9.48 -26.43
N SER A 185 -16.38 8.37 -26.29
CA SER A 185 -16.71 7.10 -26.93
C SER A 185 -16.36 5.95 -25.99
N ARG A 186 -17.37 5.31 -25.42
CA ARG A 186 -17.20 4.14 -24.55
C ARG A 186 -16.64 2.91 -25.27
N THR A 187 -16.50 2.95 -26.59
CA THR A 187 -15.97 1.86 -27.42
C THR A 187 -14.44 1.84 -27.51
N GLY A 188 -13.78 2.96 -27.26
CA GLY A 188 -12.34 3.07 -27.23
C GLY A 188 -11.73 2.72 -25.87
N LEU A 189 -10.52 2.18 -25.85
CA LEU A 189 -9.76 1.88 -24.65
C LEU A 189 -8.45 2.68 -24.62
N VAL A 190 -8.24 3.41 -23.54
CA VAL A 190 -6.95 4.04 -23.21
C VAL A 190 -6.23 3.14 -22.21
N THR A 191 -4.98 2.84 -22.48
CA THR A 191 -4.11 2.04 -21.60
C THR A 191 -2.85 2.82 -21.30
N GLU A 192 -2.53 2.97 -20.03
CA GLU A 192 -1.38 3.68 -19.51
C GLU A 192 -0.54 2.72 -18.65
N ASN A 193 0.71 2.51 -19.04
CA ASN A 193 1.65 1.68 -18.29
C ASN A 193 2.86 2.51 -17.92
N GLY A 194 3.41 2.26 -16.75
CA GLY A 194 4.65 2.90 -16.33
C GLY A 194 5.29 2.20 -15.15
N ASN A 195 6.59 2.35 -15.04
CA ASN A 195 7.36 1.87 -13.90
C ASN A 195 8.50 2.83 -13.58
N ASP A 196 9.01 2.70 -12.36
CA ASP A 196 10.16 3.46 -11.90
C ASP A 196 10.87 2.74 -10.75
N PHE A 197 12.13 3.06 -10.55
CA PHE A 197 12.93 2.63 -9.41
C PHE A 197 13.56 3.87 -8.78
N ASP A 198 13.30 4.08 -7.50
CA ASP A 198 13.90 5.17 -6.74
C ASP A 198 14.18 4.74 -5.29
N MET A 199 14.83 5.61 -4.54
CA MET A 199 15.33 5.32 -3.21
C MET A 199 14.79 6.27 -2.16
N GLY A 200 14.62 5.73 -0.97
CA GLY A 200 14.33 6.48 0.24
C GLY A 200 15.17 5.97 1.40
N TYR A 201 14.81 6.38 2.59
CA TYR A 201 15.49 5.94 3.80
C TYR A 201 14.47 5.68 4.92
N GLN A 202 14.88 4.88 5.89
CA GLN A 202 14.17 4.74 7.17
C GLN A 202 15.11 4.98 8.33
N LEU A 203 14.57 5.54 9.39
CA LEU A 203 15.24 5.78 10.66
C LEU A 203 14.40 5.19 11.78
N GLY A 204 15.05 4.75 12.84
CA GLY A 204 14.37 4.19 13.99
C GLY A 204 15.12 4.44 15.28
N ALA A 205 14.36 4.57 16.35
CA ALA A 205 14.88 4.61 17.72
C ALA A 205 13.98 3.75 18.61
N MET A 206 14.58 3.09 19.59
CA MET A 206 13.87 2.33 20.63
C MET A 206 14.53 2.59 21.97
N TYR A 207 13.72 2.90 22.97
CA TYR A 207 14.17 3.12 24.33
C TYR A 207 13.51 2.12 25.28
N GLU A 208 14.32 1.38 26.01
CA GLU A 208 13.91 0.39 27.01
C GLU A 208 13.99 1.03 28.39
N PHE A 209 12.85 1.41 28.97
CA PHE A 209 12.76 1.95 30.33
C PHE A 209 13.13 0.89 31.35
N SER A 210 12.66 -0.33 31.11
CA SER A 210 12.92 -1.55 31.86
C SER A 210 12.81 -2.76 30.91
N ASP A 211 13.08 -3.94 31.41
CA ASP A 211 12.86 -5.20 30.65
C ASP A 211 11.42 -5.37 30.20
N ALA A 212 10.46 -4.85 30.99
CA ALA A 212 9.02 -4.94 30.72
C ALA A 212 8.50 -3.81 29.80
N THR A 213 9.14 -2.62 29.79
CA THR A 213 8.54 -1.43 29.15
C THR A 213 9.50 -0.82 28.14
N ARG A 214 9.05 -0.69 26.89
CA ARG A 214 9.80 -0.03 25.83
C ARG A 214 8.91 0.81 24.93
N VAL A 215 9.47 1.84 24.38
CA VAL A 215 8.86 2.71 23.37
C VAL A 215 9.72 2.72 22.11
N GLY A 216 9.09 2.89 20.97
CA GLY A 216 9.76 2.96 19.68
C GLY A 216 9.24 4.11 18.85
N VAL A 217 10.11 4.66 18.01
CA VAL A 217 9.78 5.64 16.98
C VAL A 217 10.42 5.17 15.68
N GLY A 218 9.62 5.13 14.61
CA GLY A 218 10.06 4.78 13.27
C GLY A 218 9.65 5.84 12.26
N TYR A 219 10.55 6.20 11.37
CA TYR A 219 10.30 7.11 10.26
C TYR A 219 10.72 6.46 8.96
N ARG A 220 9.82 6.48 7.97
CA ARG A 220 10.10 6.10 6.58
C ARG A 220 9.91 7.33 5.70
N SER A 221 10.93 7.67 4.90
CA SER A 221 10.86 8.83 4.01
C SER A 221 9.86 8.60 2.88
N LYS A 222 9.35 9.68 2.32
CA LYS A 222 8.70 9.64 1.01
C LYS A 222 9.69 9.21 -0.07
N ILE A 223 9.16 8.65 -1.17
CA ILE A 223 9.92 8.36 -2.37
C ILE A 223 9.17 8.96 -3.56
N ASP A 224 9.84 9.80 -4.33
CA ASP A 224 9.26 10.52 -5.47
C ASP A 224 9.55 9.78 -6.77
N HIS A 225 8.63 8.93 -7.21
CA HIS A 225 8.74 8.17 -8.45
C HIS A 225 8.35 8.99 -9.68
N LYS A 226 9.11 8.86 -10.74
CA LYS A 226 8.77 9.33 -12.09
C LYS A 226 8.52 8.13 -12.99
N LEU A 227 7.32 7.59 -12.91
CA LEU A 227 6.89 6.48 -13.74
C LEU A 227 7.06 6.84 -15.20
N LYS A 228 7.79 6.01 -15.94
CA LYS A 228 8.01 6.16 -17.39
C LYS A 228 7.39 4.98 -18.11
N GLY A 229 6.65 5.27 -19.18
CA GLY A 229 5.95 4.22 -19.87
C GLY A 229 5.34 4.65 -21.19
N LYS A 230 4.21 4.03 -21.52
CA LYS A 230 3.50 4.26 -22.77
C LYS A 230 2.01 4.39 -22.53
N MET A 231 1.39 5.33 -23.21
CA MET A 231 -0.04 5.39 -23.42
C MET A 231 -0.36 4.79 -24.77
N LYS A 232 -1.41 3.96 -24.81
CA LYS A 232 -1.95 3.37 -26.04
C LYS A 232 -3.45 3.61 -26.08
N SER A 233 -3.95 3.97 -27.23
CA SER A 233 -5.37 4.05 -27.54
C SER A 233 -5.71 2.97 -28.56
N SER A 234 -6.78 2.23 -28.31
CA SER A 234 -7.32 1.23 -29.24
C SER A 234 -8.84 1.40 -29.36
N GLY A 235 -9.37 1.03 -30.51
CA GLY A 235 -10.78 1.25 -30.83
C GLY A 235 -11.02 2.62 -31.44
N SER A 236 -12.24 2.87 -31.88
CA SER A 236 -12.61 4.13 -32.51
C SER A 236 -12.64 5.24 -31.47
N ALA A 237 -11.59 6.03 -31.40
CA ALA A 237 -11.72 7.39 -30.86
C ALA A 237 -12.47 8.25 -31.88
N LEU A 238 -13.49 7.65 -32.51
CA LEU A 238 -14.25 8.32 -33.54
C LEU A 238 -15.17 9.33 -32.88
N ILE A 239 -14.79 10.55 -33.01
CA ILE A 239 -15.79 11.53 -33.43
C ILE A 239 -16.27 10.99 -34.79
N THR A 240 -17.28 10.11 -34.79
CA THR A 240 -18.08 9.81 -35.98
C THR A 240 -18.93 11.04 -36.23
N SER A 241 -18.31 12.01 -36.83
CA SER A 241 -19.01 13.11 -37.46
C SER A 241 -19.04 12.79 -38.94
N ASP A 242 -20.22 12.80 -39.52
CA ASP A 242 -20.40 12.78 -40.98
C ASP A 242 -19.73 13.98 -41.65
N ASN A 243 -19.12 14.85 -40.87
CA ASN A 243 -18.34 16.02 -41.33
C ASN A 243 -16.88 15.61 -41.54
N PRO A 244 -16.36 15.67 -42.79
CA PRO A 244 -14.98 15.33 -43.16
C PRO A 244 -13.91 16.08 -42.37
N ASP A 245 -14.21 17.29 -41.90
CA ASP A 245 -13.27 18.11 -41.10
C ASP A 245 -12.97 17.53 -39.73
N TYR A 246 -13.86 16.70 -39.19
CA TYR A 246 -13.65 16.03 -37.90
C TYR A 246 -13.04 14.62 -38.03
N ALA A 247 -13.07 13.99 -39.19
CA ALA A 247 -12.44 12.69 -39.42
C ALA A 247 -10.90 12.79 -39.27
N GLY A 248 -10.32 13.90 -39.76
CA GLY A 248 -8.89 14.19 -39.59
C GLY A 248 -8.50 14.44 -38.12
N ALA A 249 -9.37 15.07 -37.34
CA ALA A 249 -9.16 15.34 -35.91
C ALA A 249 -9.14 14.04 -35.07
N GLY A 250 -9.99 13.04 -35.40
CA GLY A 250 -10.02 11.75 -34.76
C GLY A 250 -8.74 10.92 -34.97
N MET A 251 -8.19 10.93 -36.18
CA MET A 251 -6.90 10.27 -36.46
C MET A 251 -5.72 10.96 -35.78
N GLN A 252 -5.71 12.29 -35.70
CA GLN A 252 -4.70 13.05 -34.96
C GLN A 252 -4.80 12.80 -33.46
N ALA A 253 -6.00 12.72 -32.89
CA ALA A 253 -6.22 12.40 -31.49
C ALA A 253 -5.67 10.99 -31.14
N ASN A 254 -5.93 9.97 -31.98
CA ASN A 254 -5.38 8.63 -31.81
C ASN A 254 -3.84 8.60 -31.91
N ALA A 255 -3.26 9.35 -32.85
CA ALA A 255 -1.81 9.45 -32.99
C ALA A 255 -1.16 10.13 -31.77
N LEU A 256 -1.82 11.12 -31.19
CA LEU A 256 -1.38 11.79 -29.96
C LEU A 256 -1.49 10.89 -28.74
N MET A 257 -2.48 10.00 -28.68
CA MET A 257 -2.66 9.07 -27.56
C MET A 257 -1.71 7.87 -27.59
N ASN A 258 -1.10 7.54 -28.76
CA ASN A 258 -0.10 6.47 -28.87
C ASN A 258 1.31 7.04 -28.71
N GLN A 259 1.74 7.32 -27.49
CA GLN A 259 3.01 7.99 -27.20
C GLN A 259 3.67 7.47 -25.93
N LYS A 260 4.93 7.86 -25.73
CA LYS A 260 5.58 7.73 -24.42
C LYS A 260 5.00 8.74 -23.47
N ILE A 261 4.83 8.32 -22.22
CA ILE A 261 4.30 9.16 -21.14
C ILE A 261 5.18 9.04 -19.90
N SER A 262 5.06 10.03 -19.04
CA SER A 262 5.53 9.94 -17.67
C SER A 262 4.47 10.45 -16.70
N ALA A 263 4.46 9.91 -15.48
CA ALA A 263 3.60 10.38 -14.41
C ALA A 263 4.41 10.44 -13.10
N LYS A 264 4.13 11.45 -12.27
CA LYS A 264 4.70 11.52 -10.91
C LYS A 264 3.79 10.74 -9.96
N LEU A 265 4.39 9.87 -9.16
CA LEU A 265 3.74 9.16 -8.07
C LEU A 265 4.65 9.24 -6.84
N THR A 266 4.19 9.90 -5.79
CA THR A 266 4.92 9.94 -4.53
C THR A 266 4.35 8.91 -3.56
N THR A 267 5.17 7.95 -3.12
CA THR A 267 4.82 7.13 -1.96
C THR A 267 5.08 7.96 -0.69
N PRO A 268 4.12 8.06 0.24
CA PRO A 268 4.17 9.03 1.33
C PRO A 268 5.22 8.68 2.38
N ALA A 269 5.70 9.69 3.08
CA ALA A 269 6.44 9.48 4.32
C ALA A 269 5.51 8.97 5.42
N MET A 270 6.09 8.26 6.41
CA MET A 270 5.38 7.71 7.56
C MET A 270 6.15 7.96 8.85
N LEU A 271 5.46 8.39 9.89
CA LEU A 271 5.98 8.49 11.25
C LEU A 271 5.15 7.56 12.14
N SER A 272 5.82 6.65 12.82
CA SER A 272 5.21 5.66 13.71
C SER A 272 5.76 5.79 15.11
N MET A 273 4.92 5.61 16.12
CA MET A 273 5.26 5.63 17.54
C MET A 273 4.51 4.52 18.25
N GLY A 274 5.24 3.67 18.95
CA GLY A 274 4.67 2.53 19.64
C GLY A 274 5.14 2.41 21.08
N VAL A 275 4.31 1.78 21.89
CA VAL A 275 4.63 1.34 23.25
C VAL A 275 4.32 -0.14 23.39
N TYR A 276 5.16 -0.83 24.11
CA TYR A 276 5.01 -2.23 24.50
C TYR A 276 5.29 -2.36 25.98
N HIS A 277 4.42 -3.06 26.70
CA HIS A 277 4.55 -3.28 28.14
C HIS A 277 4.12 -4.69 28.53
N ASP A 278 5.03 -5.45 29.13
CA ASP A 278 4.74 -6.73 29.78
C ASP A 278 4.14 -6.45 31.17
N ILE A 279 2.84 -6.75 31.36
CA ILE A 279 2.16 -6.66 32.66
C ILE A 279 2.73 -7.70 33.61
N ASN A 280 3.02 -8.89 33.07
CA ASN A 280 3.68 -10.01 33.75
C ASN A 280 4.27 -10.95 32.68
N GLU A 281 4.81 -12.09 33.10
CA GLU A 281 5.45 -13.09 32.22
C GLU A 281 4.51 -13.63 31.12
N LYS A 282 3.20 -13.55 31.29
CA LYS A 282 2.21 -14.09 30.35
C LYS A 282 1.49 -13.02 29.54
N TRP A 283 1.34 -11.82 30.05
CA TRP A 283 0.44 -10.82 29.51
C TRP A 283 1.16 -9.54 29.14
N ALA A 284 1.06 -9.15 27.88
CA ALA A 284 1.55 -7.88 27.37
C ALA A 284 0.42 -7.04 26.79
N VAL A 285 0.57 -5.71 26.88
CA VAL A 285 -0.31 -4.72 26.24
C VAL A 285 0.53 -3.77 25.40
N MET A 286 -0.06 -3.26 24.34
CA MET A 286 0.64 -2.41 23.39
C MET A 286 -0.30 -1.42 22.71
N ALA A 287 0.27 -0.31 22.29
CA ALA A 287 -0.41 0.69 21.48
C ALA A 287 0.52 1.20 20.37
N GLU A 288 -0.09 1.67 19.29
CA GLU A 288 0.61 2.24 18.14
C GLU A 288 -0.15 3.47 17.64
N TYR A 289 0.62 4.47 17.26
CA TYR A 289 0.18 5.61 16.46
C TYR A 289 1.04 5.70 15.21
N GLN A 290 0.41 5.86 14.05
CA GLN A 290 1.13 6.17 12.83
C GLN A 290 0.45 7.31 12.09
N ARG A 291 1.26 8.26 11.63
CA ARG A 291 0.86 9.30 10.67
C ARG A 291 1.46 9.00 9.30
N VAL A 292 0.61 9.03 8.29
CA VAL A 292 1.01 8.87 6.89
C VAL A 292 0.79 10.20 6.16
N PHE A 293 1.84 10.74 5.55
CA PHE A 293 1.85 12.08 4.95
C PHE A 293 1.36 12.04 3.49
N TRP A 294 0.08 11.64 3.32
CA TRP A 294 -0.59 11.54 2.02
C TRP A 294 -0.81 12.88 1.31
N SER A 295 -0.65 14.01 2.01
CA SER A 295 -0.65 15.35 1.37
C SER A 295 0.45 15.51 0.32
N SER A 296 1.39 14.59 0.23
CA SER A 296 2.36 14.49 -0.87
C SER A 296 1.73 14.06 -2.21
N PHE A 297 0.53 13.46 -2.21
CA PHE A 297 -0.19 13.00 -3.40
C PHE A 297 -1.39 13.89 -3.71
N GLN A 298 -1.12 15.00 -4.44
CA GLN A 298 -2.13 16.01 -4.76
C GLN A 298 -2.75 15.81 -6.13
N ASN A 299 -1.95 15.40 -7.11
CA ASN A 299 -2.39 15.22 -8.48
C ASN A 299 -1.71 14.01 -9.10
N LEU A 300 -2.46 13.25 -9.88
CA LEU A 300 -1.90 12.30 -10.84
C LEU A 300 -1.91 12.97 -12.22
N THR A 301 -0.74 13.36 -12.70
CA THR A 301 -0.58 14.09 -13.97
C THR A 301 0.22 13.25 -14.95
N PHE A 302 -0.36 13.03 -16.13
CA PHE A 302 0.29 12.35 -17.24
C PHE A 302 0.88 13.37 -18.21
N VAL A 303 2.16 13.24 -18.49
CA VAL A 303 2.91 14.11 -19.39
C VAL A 303 3.35 13.29 -20.60
N GLY A 304 2.99 13.73 -21.79
CA GLY A 304 3.35 13.09 -23.07
C GLY A 304 4.55 13.75 -23.74
N ASP A 305 5.24 13.00 -24.58
CA ASP A 305 6.43 13.46 -25.32
C ASP A 305 6.09 14.17 -26.65
N ARG A 306 4.84 14.04 -27.14
CA ARG A 306 4.41 14.57 -28.45
C ARG A 306 3.54 15.83 -28.38
N LEU A 307 3.18 16.29 -27.19
CA LEU A 307 2.36 17.49 -27.07
C LEU A 307 3.24 18.74 -27.00
N ASN A 308 3.18 19.56 -28.05
CA ASN A 308 3.77 20.92 -28.10
C ASN A 308 3.03 21.94 -27.19
N LYS A 309 2.50 21.49 -26.05
CA LYS A 309 1.91 22.40 -25.05
C LYS A 309 2.98 22.81 -24.05
N PRO A 310 2.97 24.04 -23.53
CA PRO A 310 3.96 24.50 -22.54
C PRO A 310 4.11 23.61 -21.33
N THR A 311 3.05 22.84 -20.98
CA THR A 311 3.05 21.90 -19.84
C THR A 311 3.25 20.43 -20.24
N GLY A 312 3.06 20.06 -21.51
CA GLY A 312 3.07 18.66 -21.98
C GLY A 312 1.99 17.76 -21.34
N ASN A 313 1.09 18.32 -20.52
CA ASN A 313 0.07 17.56 -19.80
C ASN A 313 -0.98 17.01 -20.76
N ILE A 314 -1.21 15.68 -20.70
CA ILE A 314 -2.25 14.97 -21.46
C ILE A 314 -3.53 14.92 -20.65
N ALA A 315 -3.41 14.52 -19.38
CA ALA A 315 -4.51 14.37 -18.43
C ALA A 315 -4.02 14.66 -17.00
N GLN A 316 -4.91 15.13 -16.17
CA GLN A 316 -4.66 15.34 -14.75
C GLN A 316 -5.89 14.95 -13.92
N VAL A 317 -5.67 14.10 -12.93
CA VAL A 317 -6.66 13.77 -11.91
C VAL A 317 -6.27 14.48 -10.61
N LYS A 318 -7.18 15.30 -10.08
CA LYS A 318 -7.00 15.99 -8.79
C LYS A 318 -7.38 15.03 -7.67
N GLU A 319 -6.39 14.62 -6.90
CA GLU A 319 -6.58 13.70 -5.77
C GLU A 319 -6.72 14.47 -4.44
N ASN A 320 -5.92 15.52 -4.23
CA ASN A 320 -5.96 16.40 -3.05
C ASN A 320 -6.05 15.62 -1.74
N TRP A 321 -5.26 14.55 -1.61
CA TRP A 321 -5.29 13.68 -0.43
C TRP A 321 -4.83 14.43 0.82
N ARG A 322 -5.36 13.99 1.97
CA ARG A 322 -4.99 14.51 3.30
C ARG A 322 -4.09 13.52 4.02
N ASP A 323 -3.26 14.04 4.93
CA ASP A 323 -2.55 13.20 5.88
C ASP A 323 -3.54 12.38 6.72
N THR A 324 -3.15 11.15 7.05
CA THR A 324 -3.99 10.23 7.80
C THR A 324 -3.32 9.79 9.08
N ASN A 325 -4.15 9.40 10.04
CA ASN A 325 -3.73 8.83 11.30
C ASN A 325 -4.28 7.41 11.44
N PHE A 326 -3.44 6.55 11.99
CA PHE A 326 -3.79 5.20 12.40
C PHE A 326 -3.54 5.07 13.89
N TYR A 327 -4.50 4.53 14.60
CA TYR A 327 -4.45 4.28 16.04
C TYR A 327 -4.73 2.82 16.29
N SER A 328 -3.91 2.14 17.07
CA SER A 328 -4.10 0.75 17.41
C SER A 328 -3.81 0.47 18.88
N ILE A 329 -4.58 -0.43 19.45
CA ILE A 329 -4.36 -1.04 20.76
C ILE A 329 -4.41 -2.56 20.61
N GLY A 330 -3.59 -3.24 21.37
CA GLY A 330 -3.51 -4.70 21.31
C GLY A 330 -3.00 -5.33 22.59
N THR A 331 -3.17 -6.64 22.65
CA THR A 331 -2.70 -7.46 23.77
C THR A 331 -2.21 -8.79 23.25
N SER A 332 -1.26 -9.39 23.97
CA SER A 332 -0.85 -10.78 23.77
C SER A 332 -0.86 -11.54 25.09
N TYR A 333 -1.16 -12.83 25.01
CA TYR A 333 -1.24 -13.72 26.15
C TYR A 333 -0.55 -15.05 25.84
N MET A 334 0.41 -15.42 26.68
CA MET A 334 1.07 -16.75 26.64
C MET A 334 0.17 -17.77 27.31
N LEU A 335 -0.43 -18.68 26.54
CA LEU A 335 -1.20 -19.80 27.07
C LEU A 335 -0.27 -20.74 27.85
N ASP A 336 0.86 -21.05 27.24
CA ASP A 336 1.96 -21.85 27.76
C ASP A 336 3.29 -21.40 27.13
N ASN A 337 4.33 -22.18 27.24
CA ASN A 337 5.65 -21.86 26.68
C ASN A 337 5.72 -21.93 25.15
N GLN A 338 4.69 -22.49 24.49
CA GLN A 338 4.65 -22.69 23.02
C GLN A 338 3.61 -21.79 22.34
N TRP A 339 2.48 -21.52 22.98
CA TRP A 339 1.35 -20.84 22.36
C TRP A 339 1.16 -19.42 22.86
N LYS A 340 1.14 -18.48 21.93
CA LYS A 340 0.85 -17.06 22.18
C LYS A 340 -0.41 -16.64 21.42
N LEU A 341 -1.40 -16.16 22.14
CA LEU A 341 -2.59 -15.51 21.56
C LEU A 341 -2.34 -14.01 21.40
N ARG A 342 -2.91 -13.41 20.37
CA ARG A 342 -2.87 -11.97 20.10
C ARG A 342 -4.25 -11.47 19.73
N LEU A 343 -4.61 -10.29 20.23
CA LEU A 343 -5.83 -9.57 19.89
C LEU A 343 -5.50 -8.10 19.67
N GLY A 344 -6.21 -7.45 18.75
CA GLY A 344 -6.03 -6.03 18.50
C GLY A 344 -7.20 -5.37 17.80
N LEU A 345 -7.31 -4.07 18.05
CA LEU A 345 -8.27 -3.18 17.43
C LEU A 345 -7.53 -1.97 16.87
N ALA A 346 -7.93 -1.51 15.67
CA ALA A 346 -7.39 -0.27 15.14
C ALA A 346 -8.45 0.57 14.43
N TYR A 347 -8.20 1.88 14.41
CA TYR A 347 -8.91 2.85 13.60
C TYR A 347 -7.94 3.47 12.59
N ASP A 348 -8.31 3.45 11.32
CA ASP A 348 -7.49 3.86 10.19
C ASP A 348 -8.24 4.90 9.34
N GLN A 349 -7.72 6.11 9.28
CA GLN A 349 -8.31 7.22 8.53
C GLN A 349 -8.00 7.09 7.05
N SER A 350 -8.98 7.42 6.21
CA SER A 350 -8.82 7.51 4.77
C SER A 350 -8.14 8.81 4.35
N ALA A 351 -7.23 8.71 3.39
CA ALA A 351 -6.63 9.85 2.72
C ALA A 351 -7.61 10.55 1.76
N VAL A 352 -8.57 9.80 1.23
CA VAL A 352 -9.47 10.26 0.18
C VAL A 352 -10.61 11.10 0.76
N ARG A 353 -10.73 12.34 0.27
CA ARG A 353 -11.83 13.24 0.63
C ARG A 353 -13.03 13.00 -0.28
N TYR A 354 -14.23 13.18 0.22
CA TYR A 354 -15.47 13.05 -0.58
C TYR A 354 -15.42 13.87 -1.89
N ALA A 355 -14.96 15.13 -1.82
CA ALA A 355 -14.85 16.03 -2.97
C ALA A 355 -13.84 15.58 -4.05
N HIS A 356 -13.02 14.56 -3.78
CA HIS A 356 -11.99 14.08 -4.69
C HIS A 356 -11.97 12.54 -4.81
N ARG A 357 -13.04 11.87 -4.31
CA ARG A 357 -13.15 10.42 -4.41
C ARG A 357 -13.45 10.01 -5.84
N THR A 358 -12.62 9.13 -6.37
CA THR A 358 -12.77 8.58 -7.72
C THR A 358 -13.15 7.10 -7.68
N PRO A 359 -13.69 6.54 -8.75
CA PRO A 359 -13.95 5.10 -8.82
C PRO A 359 -12.69 4.26 -8.69
N ARG A 360 -11.52 4.80 -9.03
CA ARG A 360 -10.24 4.09 -8.94
C ARG A 360 -9.85 3.79 -7.50
N ILE A 361 -10.19 4.69 -6.55
CA ILE A 361 -9.88 4.54 -5.12
C ILE A 361 -11.08 4.99 -4.28
N PRO A 362 -12.14 4.13 -4.19
CA PRO A 362 -13.34 4.44 -3.41
C PRO A 362 -13.13 4.17 -1.91
N ASP A 363 -12.12 4.81 -1.32
CA ASP A 363 -11.67 4.60 0.05
C ASP A 363 -12.47 5.39 1.09
N SER A 364 -12.50 4.90 2.34
CA SER A 364 -13.13 5.54 3.51
C SER A 364 -12.46 5.08 4.80
N ASP A 365 -12.73 5.81 5.89
CA ASP A 365 -12.27 5.45 7.23
C ASP A 365 -12.73 4.04 7.60
N ARG A 366 -11.90 3.30 8.39
CA ARG A 366 -12.14 1.88 8.66
C ARG A 366 -11.72 1.48 10.06
N ILE A 367 -12.34 0.39 10.54
CA ILE A 367 -12.01 -0.27 11.80
C ILE A 367 -11.43 -1.63 11.49
N TRP A 368 -10.37 -2.00 12.20
CA TRP A 368 -9.67 -3.28 12.10
C TRP A 368 -9.96 -4.10 13.35
N TYR A 369 -10.34 -5.36 13.14
CA TYR A 369 -10.51 -6.37 14.19
C TYR A 369 -9.51 -7.48 13.90
N SER A 370 -8.52 -7.66 14.76
CA SER A 370 -7.43 -8.59 14.54
C SER A 370 -7.33 -9.64 15.64
N MET A 371 -6.95 -10.83 15.23
CA MET A 371 -6.54 -11.91 16.11
C MET A 371 -5.31 -12.59 15.54
N GLY A 372 -4.50 -13.19 16.39
CA GLY A 372 -3.30 -13.89 15.96
C GLY A 372 -2.92 -15.04 16.88
N LEU A 373 -2.12 -15.96 16.32
CA LEU A 373 -1.59 -17.09 17.02
C LEU A 373 -0.10 -17.21 16.71
N GLY A 374 0.73 -17.28 17.75
CA GLY A 374 2.14 -17.64 17.67
C GLY A 374 2.35 -19.07 18.19
N TYR A 375 3.21 -19.84 17.53
CA TYR A 375 3.57 -21.18 17.96
C TYR A 375 5.08 -21.37 17.95
N GLN A 376 5.68 -21.61 19.11
CA GLN A 376 7.08 -21.97 19.26
C GLN A 376 7.22 -23.47 19.18
N TYR A 377 7.72 -23.98 18.04
CA TYR A 377 7.90 -25.42 17.82
C TYR A 377 9.10 -25.96 18.62
N ASN A 378 10.21 -25.22 18.60
CA ASN A 378 11.42 -25.49 19.38
C ASN A 378 12.21 -24.17 19.58
N GLU A 379 13.39 -24.23 20.16
CA GLU A 379 14.21 -23.03 20.44
C GLU A 379 14.56 -22.21 19.19
N ASN A 380 14.61 -22.84 18.02
CA ASN A 380 15.04 -22.24 16.76
C ASN A 380 13.86 -21.86 15.83
N LEU A 381 12.74 -22.59 15.88
CA LEU A 381 11.67 -22.51 14.89
C LEU A 381 10.35 -22.06 15.52
N SER A 382 9.78 -21.01 14.99
CA SER A 382 8.44 -20.54 15.35
C SER A 382 7.60 -20.14 14.14
N PHE A 383 6.29 -20.09 14.35
CA PHE A 383 5.30 -19.72 13.35
C PHE A 383 4.38 -18.67 13.89
N ASP A 384 3.98 -17.73 13.04
CA ASP A 384 2.94 -16.74 13.38
C ASP A 384 1.82 -16.78 12.34
N MET A 385 0.58 -16.68 12.83
CA MET A 385 -0.62 -16.52 12.05
C MET A 385 -1.35 -15.25 12.49
N GLY A 386 -1.86 -14.50 11.53
CA GLY A 386 -2.68 -13.33 11.78
C GLY A 386 -3.95 -13.36 10.92
N TYR A 387 -5.08 -13.04 11.52
CA TYR A 387 -6.34 -12.78 10.83
C TYR A 387 -6.84 -11.39 11.19
N THR A 388 -7.24 -10.62 10.18
CA THR A 388 -7.86 -9.32 10.38
C THR A 388 -9.11 -9.20 9.52
N TYR A 389 -10.18 -8.73 10.14
CA TYR A 389 -11.35 -8.23 9.43
C TYR A 389 -11.36 -6.70 9.48
N ILE A 390 -11.35 -6.08 8.31
CA ILE A 390 -11.39 -4.63 8.15
C ILE A 390 -12.78 -4.26 7.64
N LYS A 391 -13.47 -3.40 8.39
CA LYS A 391 -14.78 -2.84 8.02
C LYS A 391 -14.61 -1.35 7.73
N ALA A 392 -14.82 -0.96 6.48
CA ALA A 392 -14.84 0.44 6.09
C ALA A 392 -16.23 1.05 6.29
N HIS A 393 -16.29 2.35 6.53
CA HIS A 393 -17.53 3.11 6.50
C HIS A 393 -18.03 3.21 5.05
N SER A 394 -19.33 3.43 4.86
CA SER A 394 -19.90 3.66 3.54
C SER A 394 -19.27 4.90 2.89
N ALA A 395 -18.94 4.79 1.61
CA ALA A 395 -18.29 5.84 0.86
C ALA A 395 -19.17 6.28 -0.31
N LYS A 396 -19.62 7.52 -0.32
CA LYS A 396 -20.29 8.12 -1.48
C LYS A 396 -19.27 8.69 -2.46
N MET A 397 -19.50 8.51 -3.73
CA MET A 397 -18.72 9.10 -4.81
C MET A 397 -19.67 9.86 -5.75
N ASN A 398 -19.25 11.07 -6.18
CA ASN A 398 -19.96 11.86 -7.17
C ASN A 398 -18.93 12.67 -7.97
N SER A 399 -18.71 12.31 -9.24
CA SER A 399 -17.70 12.93 -10.07
C SER A 399 -18.04 14.38 -10.44
N ALA A 400 -19.30 14.80 -10.41
CA ALA A 400 -19.68 16.20 -10.58
C ALA A 400 -19.10 17.10 -9.48
N VAL A 401 -18.95 16.57 -8.25
CA VAL A 401 -18.33 17.28 -7.13
C VAL A 401 -16.81 17.32 -7.27
N THR A 402 -16.20 16.27 -7.81
CA THR A 402 -14.75 16.16 -7.95
C THR A 402 -14.17 17.09 -9.02
N LYS A 403 -15.01 17.58 -9.93
CA LYS A 403 -14.61 18.45 -11.06
C LYS A 403 -13.44 17.87 -11.89
N ASN A 404 -13.31 16.56 -11.93
CA ASN A 404 -12.42 15.88 -12.85
C ASN A 404 -13.08 15.79 -14.23
N GLU A 405 -12.26 15.77 -15.28
CA GLU A 405 -12.76 15.59 -16.64
C GLU A 405 -13.41 14.21 -16.80
N GLY A 406 -14.43 14.11 -17.65
CA GLY A 406 -15.19 12.89 -17.93
C GLY A 406 -16.69 13.05 -17.70
N SER A 407 -17.42 11.95 -17.85
CA SER A 407 -18.85 11.89 -17.58
C SER A 407 -19.15 12.06 -16.08
N HIS A 408 -20.31 12.62 -15.76
CA HIS A 408 -20.74 12.68 -14.37
C HIS A 408 -21.34 11.34 -13.96
N VAL A 409 -20.72 10.70 -12.96
CA VAL A 409 -21.19 9.44 -12.38
C VAL A 409 -21.19 9.52 -10.85
N SER A 410 -22.19 8.93 -10.24
CA SER A 410 -22.27 8.77 -8.78
C SER A 410 -22.49 7.33 -8.40
N ALA A 411 -22.02 6.93 -7.21
CA ALA A 411 -22.20 5.59 -6.65
C ALA A 411 -22.04 5.59 -5.14
N ASP A 412 -22.66 4.61 -4.48
CA ASP A 412 -22.49 4.30 -3.07
C ASP A 412 -21.60 3.07 -2.92
N TYR A 413 -20.44 3.22 -2.24
CA TYR A 413 -19.50 2.12 -2.00
C TYR A 413 -19.64 1.54 -0.60
N SER A 414 -19.55 0.21 -0.52
CA SER A 414 -19.44 -0.53 0.73
C SER A 414 -18.23 -1.46 0.64
N ASN A 415 -17.26 -1.26 1.55
CA ASN A 415 -15.96 -1.92 1.48
C ASN A 415 -15.68 -2.72 2.75
N SER A 416 -15.10 -3.90 2.58
CA SER A 416 -14.56 -4.73 3.65
C SER A 416 -13.34 -5.51 3.16
N VAL A 417 -12.45 -5.90 4.06
CA VAL A 417 -11.28 -6.72 3.71
C VAL A 417 -11.10 -7.82 4.75
N LYS A 418 -10.83 -9.03 4.28
CA LYS A 418 -10.34 -10.15 5.10
C LYS A 418 -8.86 -10.35 4.80
N VAL A 419 -8.05 -10.39 5.83
CA VAL A 419 -6.58 -10.50 5.70
C VAL A 419 -6.11 -11.69 6.49
N PHE A 420 -5.34 -12.58 5.85
CA PHE A 420 -4.73 -13.76 6.46
C PHE A 420 -3.22 -13.67 6.26
N ALA A 421 -2.47 -13.66 7.34
CA ALA A 421 -1.02 -13.68 7.29
C ALA A 421 -0.46 -14.93 7.93
N PHE A 422 0.65 -15.39 7.38
CA PHE A 422 1.43 -16.51 7.92
C PHE A 422 2.91 -16.16 7.81
N SER A 423 3.69 -16.51 8.82
CA SER A 423 5.15 -16.43 8.76
C SER A 423 5.83 -17.58 9.49
N VAL A 424 7.03 -17.87 9.03
CA VAL A 424 8.00 -18.80 9.63
C VAL A 424 9.20 -18.00 10.09
N ASN A 425 9.63 -18.21 11.32
CA ASN A 425 10.82 -17.59 11.90
C ASN A 425 11.82 -18.69 12.27
N TYR A 426 13.05 -18.51 11.85
CA TYR A 426 14.14 -19.43 12.19
C TYR A 426 15.34 -18.67 12.76
N ALA A 427 15.77 -19.06 13.95
CA ALA A 427 16.98 -18.56 14.62
C ALA A 427 18.06 -19.66 14.58
N PHE A 428 19.24 -19.30 14.04
CA PHE A 428 20.39 -20.24 13.95
C PHE A 428 21.24 -20.20 15.19
#